data_994c5f8a5b42d7e65079be32574015f8
#
_entry.id   994c5f8a5b42d7e65079be32574015f8
#
_cell.length_a   1.000
_cell.length_b   1.000
_cell.length_c   1.000
_cell.angle_alpha   90.00
_cell.angle_beta   90.00
_cell.angle_gamma   90.00
#
_symmetry.space_group_name_H-M   'P 1'
#
loop_
_entity.id
_entity.type
_entity.pdbx_description
1 polymer ?
#
loop_
_entity_poly.entity_id
_entity_poly.type
_entity_poly.pdbx_seq_one_letter_code
_entity_poly.pdbx_strand_id
1 'polypeptide(L)'
;MKVYKGTNKDMKCRGFQYKLGETAVFDGEPHLCKAGLHACEQPIDVLNHYTPNESRYFEAEAEEVSAERESSDSKIVAKKMTLKAEIGVPGLVKAQIEYVKSQIGFDDAIKRANAEKENHATGNLGAASATGDLGAASATGYMGAASATGNLGAASATGYRGAASATGDLGAASATGNLGAASATGNRGAASATGDLGAASATGYRGAASATGNRGAASATGNLGAASATGDLGAASATGNLGAASATGDLGAASATGKAGVALAAGLECKAMGALGCAICCVERGEWNGKTYPIVAVKAAIVDGENIRADTWYQLKNGKFVEVE
;
A
#
# COMPACT_ATOMS: atom_id res chain seq x y z
N MET A 1 21.23 6.32 2.66
CA MET A 1 20.06 6.59 1.79
C MET A 1 18.80 6.02 2.42
N LYS A 2 17.65 6.66 2.21
CA LYS A 2 16.35 6.15 2.68
C LYS A 2 15.93 4.94 1.85
N VAL A 3 15.48 3.87 2.53
CA VAL A 3 15.04 2.60 1.93
C VAL A 3 13.92 1.98 2.75
N TYR A 4 13.31 0.94 2.22
CA TYR A 4 12.22 0.21 2.87
C TYR A 4 12.61 -1.26 3.05
N LYS A 5 12.41 -1.75 4.26
CA LYS A 5 12.82 -3.08 4.68
C LYS A 5 11.63 -3.91 5.13
N GLY A 6 11.50 -5.11 4.58
CA GLY A 6 10.65 -6.15 5.12
C GLY A 6 11.47 -7.12 5.99
N THR A 7 10.86 -7.65 7.02
CA THR A 7 11.37 -8.73 7.86
C THR A 7 10.25 -9.71 8.17
N ASN A 8 10.58 -10.90 8.67
CA ASN A 8 9.57 -11.72 9.32
C ASN A 8 9.10 -11.06 10.64
N LYS A 9 8.17 -11.68 11.36
CA LYS A 9 7.63 -11.15 12.62
C LYS A 9 8.67 -10.97 13.71
N ASP A 10 9.65 -11.84 13.77
CA ASP A 10 10.75 -11.79 14.74
C ASP A 10 11.81 -10.73 14.39
N MET A 11 11.54 -9.88 13.40
CA MET A 11 12.50 -8.93 12.86
C MET A 11 13.76 -9.60 12.30
N LYS A 12 13.61 -10.78 11.68
CA LYS A 12 14.69 -11.50 11.02
C LYS A 12 14.56 -11.45 9.50
N CYS A 13 15.71 -11.47 8.84
CA CYS A 13 15.82 -11.62 7.39
C CYS A 13 17.04 -12.50 7.08
N ARG A 14 16.84 -13.65 6.43
CA ARG A 14 17.92 -14.60 6.09
C ARG A 14 18.84 -14.92 7.29
N GLY A 15 18.24 -15.12 8.47
CA GLY A 15 18.97 -15.44 9.71
C GLY A 15 19.58 -14.23 10.43
N PHE A 16 19.59 -13.06 9.82
CA PHE A 16 20.07 -11.84 10.48
C PHE A 16 18.96 -11.22 11.35
N GLN A 17 19.29 -10.92 12.61
CA GLN A 17 18.38 -10.28 13.55
C GLN A 17 18.51 -8.76 13.48
N TYR A 18 17.40 -8.08 13.18
CA TYR A 18 17.32 -6.61 13.25
C TYR A 18 16.72 -6.16 14.57
N LYS A 19 17.02 -4.94 14.96
CA LYS A 19 16.38 -4.23 16.07
C LYS A 19 16.08 -2.79 15.67
N LEU A 20 14.94 -2.29 16.10
CA LEU A 20 14.54 -0.91 15.80
C LEU A 20 15.49 0.07 16.46
N GLY A 21 15.97 1.05 15.71
CA GLY A 21 16.89 2.08 16.16
C GLY A 21 18.37 1.65 16.21
N GLU A 22 18.68 0.36 16.08
CA GLU A 22 20.06 -0.14 16.05
C GLU A 22 20.57 -0.28 14.60
N THR A 23 21.84 0.00 14.37
CA THR A 23 22.48 -0.20 13.07
C THR A 23 22.96 -1.63 12.94
N ALA A 24 22.36 -2.35 12.01
CA ALA A 24 22.82 -3.64 11.55
C ALA A 24 24.07 -3.48 10.68
N VAL A 25 25.09 -4.29 10.89
CA VAL A 25 26.33 -4.28 10.11
C VAL A 25 26.58 -5.67 9.53
N PHE A 26 26.83 -5.72 8.23
CA PHE A 26 27.27 -6.93 7.54
C PHE A 26 28.80 -6.94 7.44
N ASP A 27 29.42 -7.97 7.98
CA ASP A 27 30.88 -8.13 7.97
C ASP A 27 31.32 -8.86 6.69
N GLY A 28 31.49 -8.12 5.61
CA GLY A 28 31.87 -8.62 4.29
C GLY A 28 31.52 -7.65 3.17
N GLU A 29 31.80 -8.04 1.92
CA GLU A 29 31.37 -7.26 0.74
C GLU A 29 29.91 -7.57 0.41
N PRO A 30 29.05 -6.55 0.24
CA PRO A 30 27.66 -6.76 -0.07
C PRO A 30 27.47 -7.09 -1.56
N HIS A 31 26.82 -8.22 -1.84
CA HIS A 31 26.45 -8.66 -3.17
C HIS A 31 24.95 -8.88 -3.28
N LEU A 32 24.33 -8.29 -4.30
CA LEU A 32 22.88 -8.36 -4.51
C LEU A 32 22.42 -9.83 -4.63
N CYS A 33 21.35 -10.17 -3.93
CA CYS A 33 20.76 -11.50 -3.84
C CYS A 33 21.63 -12.60 -3.21
N LYS A 34 22.89 -12.32 -2.89
CA LYS A 34 23.85 -13.28 -2.31
C LYS A 34 24.19 -13.01 -0.85
N ALA A 35 24.75 -11.84 -0.56
CA ALA A 35 25.27 -11.50 0.77
C ALA A 35 25.07 -10.02 1.08
N GLY A 36 24.80 -9.67 2.34
CA GLY A 36 24.62 -8.30 2.80
C GLY A 36 23.17 -8.00 3.24
N LEU A 37 22.92 -6.76 3.57
CA LEU A 37 21.65 -6.27 4.08
C LEU A 37 20.81 -5.72 2.92
N HIS A 38 19.73 -6.42 2.57
CA HIS A 38 18.87 -6.09 1.43
C HIS A 38 17.68 -5.25 1.85
N ALA A 39 17.32 -4.26 1.03
CA ALA A 39 16.12 -3.43 1.14
C ALA A 39 15.65 -3.00 -0.24
N CYS A 40 14.54 -2.26 -0.33
CA CYS A 40 14.03 -1.69 -1.58
C CYS A 40 14.05 -0.16 -1.51
N GLU A 41 14.41 0.50 -2.61
CA GLU A 41 14.31 1.96 -2.73
C GLU A 41 12.84 2.38 -2.87
N GLN A 42 12.07 1.61 -3.63
CA GLN A 42 10.65 1.83 -3.80
C GLN A 42 9.86 1.08 -2.71
N PRO A 43 8.99 1.79 -1.96
CA PRO A 43 8.32 1.22 -0.79
C PRO A 43 7.55 -0.07 -1.06
N ILE A 44 6.71 -0.09 -2.09
CA ILE A 44 5.83 -1.24 -2.39
C ILE A 44 6.60 -2.45 -2.92
N ASP A 45 7.79 -2.29 -3.50
CA ASP A 45 8.61 -3.41 -3.96
C ASP A 45 8.98 -4.39 -2.83
N VAL A 46 8.94 -3.93 -1.58
CA VAL A 46 9.13 -4.80 -0.41
C VAL A 46 8.13 -5.95 -0.40
N LEU A 47 6.91 -5.75 -0.92
CA LEU A 47 5.87 -6.79 -0.99
C LEU A 47 6.23 -7.95 -1.94
N ASN A 48 7.19 -7.75 -2.85
CA ASN A 48 7.73 -8.82 -3.71
C ASN A 48 8.48 -9.89 -2.92
N HIS A 49 9.05 -9.50 -1.80
CA HIS A 49 9.94 -10.31 -1.00
C HIS A 49 9.36 -10.68 0.35
N TYR A 50 8.43 -9.87 0.83
CA TYR A 50 7.80 -9.97 2.13
C TYR A 50 6.31 -9.78 1.97
N THR A 51 5.59 -10.88 1.92
CA THR A 51 4.13 -10.86 1.76
C THR A 51 3.48 -10.18 2.95
N PRO A 52 2.35 -9.47 2.78
CA PRO A 52 1.65 -8.82 3.89
C PRO A 52 1.29 -9.79 5.02
N ASN A 53 1.30 -11.07 4.70
CA ASN A 53 0.86 -12.14 5.59
C ASN A 53 1.83 -12.49 6.71
N GLU A 54 3.12 -12.33 6.51
CA GLU A 54 4.13 -12.90 7.40
C GLU A 54 5.20 -11.90 7.77
N SER A 55 4.95 -10.62 7.50
CA SER A 55 6.03 -9.67 7.46
C SER A 55 5.73 -8.38 8.21
N ARG A 56 6.78 -7.75 8.69
CA ARG A 56 6.79 -6.41 9.25
C ARG A 56 7.54 -5.50 8.30
N TYR A 57 7.11 -4.25 8.20
CA TYR A 57 7.65 -3.28 7.25
C TYR A 57 8.20 -2.06 7.96
N PHE A 58 9.37 -1.65 7.54
CA PHE A 58 10.12 -0.57 8.18
C PHE A 58 10.61 0.45 7.16
N GLU A 59 10.55 1.70 7.55
CA GLU A 59 11.41 2.72 7.00
C GLU A 59 12.82 2.54 7.57
N ALA A 60 13.83 2.54 6.71
CA ALA A 60 15.22 2.30 7.09
C ALA A 60 16.18 3.26 6.39
N GLU A 61 17.37 3.35 6.93
CA GLU A 61 18.49 4.05 6.33
C GLU A 61 19.60 3.06 6.01
N ALA A 62 20.05 3.06 4.74
CA ALA A 62 21.14 2.21 4.27
C ALA A 62 22.40 3.04 3.99
N GLU A 63 23.53 2.51 4.41
CA GLU A 63 24.86 3.10 4.20
C GLU A 63 25.79 2.07 3.57
N GLU A 64 26.82 2.54 2.86
CA GLU A 64 27.75 1.68 2.11
C GLU A 64 26.99 0.73 1.17
N VAL A 65 26.17 1.33 0.30
CA VAL A 65 25.29 0.61 -0.63
C VAL A 65 26.08 0.21 -1.87
N SER A 66 25.98 -1.07 -2.26
CA SER A 66 26.57 -1.58 -3.51
C SER A 66 25.98 -0.89 -4.73
N ALA A 67 26.76 -0.76 -5.78
CA ALA A 67 26.29 -0.26 -7.08
C ALA A 67 25.46 -1.30 -7.87
N GLU A 68 25.43 -2.57 -7.42
CA GLU A 68 24.65 -3.62 -8.07
C GLU A 68 23.16 -3.32 -8.01
N ARG A 69 22.48 -3.48 -9.14
CA ARG A 69 21.02 -3.29 -9.28
C ARG A 69 20.42 -4.42 -10.10
N GLU A 70 19.16 -4.73 -9.81
CA GLU A 70 18.34 -5.66 -10.60
C GLU A 70 17.38 -4.86 -11.50
N SER A 71 17.12 -5.32 -12.71
CA SER A 71 16.29 -4.60 -13.67
C SER A 71 14.79 -4.71 -13.38
N SER A 72 14.38 -5.71 -12.61
CA SER A 72 12.97 -6.03 -12.34
C SER A 72 12.44 -5.43 -11.04
N ASP A 73 13.30 -4.81 -10.21
CA ASP A 73 12.99 -4.46 -8.83
C ASP A 73 13.92 -3.34 -8.34
N SER A 74 13.48 -2.57 -7.36
CA SER A 74 14.27 -1.52 -6.73
C SER A 74 15.17 -2.03 -5.57
N LYS A 75 15.41 -3.33 -5.52
CA LYS A 75 16.24 -3.95 -4.49
C LYS A 75 17.67 -3.43 -4.50
N ILE A 76 18.15 -3.15 -3.31
CA ILE A 76 19.54 -2.79 -3.05
C ILE A 76 20.16 -3.72 -2.01
N VAL A 77 21.46 -3.71 -1.94
CA VAL A 77 22.22 -4.35 -0.87
C VAL A 77 23.20 -3.37 -0.26
N ALA A 78 23.29 -3.38 1.05
CA ALA A 78 24.12 -2.47 1.82
C ALA A 78 24.96 -3.20 2.87
N LYS A 79 26.00 -2.56 3.32
CA LYS A 79 26.85 -3.04 4.42
C LYS A 79 26.29 -2.64 5.79
N LYS A 80 25.62 -1.49 5.86
CA LYS A 80 25.00 -0.99 7.10
C LYS A 80 23.55 -0.63 6.86
N MET A 81 22.68 -0.92 7.82
CA MET A 81 21.26 -0.60 7.76
C MET A 81 20.69 -0.34 9.15
N THR A 82 19.99 0.76 9.30
CA THR A 82 19.30 1.14 10.54
C THR A 82 17.80 1.16 10.30
N LEU A 83 17.02 0.36 11.01
CA LEU A 83 15.56 0.45 11.00
C LEU A 83 15.13 1.68 11.81
N LYS A 84 14.46 2.64 11.17
CA LYS A 84 14.05 3.91 11.79
C LYS A 84 12.67 3.86 12.41
N ALA A 85 11.70 3.31 11.68
CA ALA A 85 10.32 3.22 12.13
C ALA A 85 9.61 2.02 11.51
N GLU A 86 8.75 1.37 12.29
CA GLU A 86 7.81 0.40 11.74
C GLU A 86 6.60 1.13 11.17
N ILE A 87 6.23 0.83 9.95
CA ILE A 87 5.23 1.61 9.20
C ILE A 87 3.99 0.81 8.77
N GLY A 88 4.07 -0.51 8.76
CA GLY A 88 2.97 -1.36 8.29
C GLY A 88 2.51 -1.07 6.86
N VAL A 89 1.39 -1.67 6.44
CA VAL A 89 0.83 -1.45 5.10
C VAL A 89 0.39 0.00 4.87
N PRO A 90 -0.33 0.66 5.79
CA PRO A 90 -0.69 2.08 5.59
C PRO A 90 0.51 3.00 5.39
N GLY A 91 1.58 2.73 6.13
CA GLY A 91 2.84 3.48 5.99
C GLY A 91 3.53 3.22 4.65
N LEU A 92 3.53 1.96 4.15
CA LEU A 92 4.04 1.64 2.82
C LEU A 92 3.26 2.38 1.73
N VAL A 93 1.91 2.41 1.81
CA VAL A 93 1.06 3.15 0.87
C VAL A 93 1.42 4.63 0.86
N LYS A 94 1.49 5.25 2.04
CA LYS A 94 1.87 6.66 2.16
C LYS A 94 3.26 6.91 1.59
N ALA A 95 4.23 6.08 1.93
CA ALA A 95 5.59 6.20 1.45
C ALA A 95 5.67 6.02 -0.09
N GLN A 96 4.89 5.12 -0.67
CA GLN A 96 4.82 4.92 -2.12
C GLN A 96 4.26 6.16 -2.84
N ILE A 97 3.20 6.75 -2.30
CA ILE A 97 2.64 7.99 -2.85
C ILE A 97 3.71 9.10 -2.85
N GLU A 98 4.40 9.28 -1.74
CA GLU A 98 5.47 10.28 -1.63
C GLU A 98 6.67 9.95 -2.55
N TYR A 99 7.04 8.67 -2.66
CA TYR A 99 8.07 8.22 -3.59
C TYR A 99 7.72 8.59 -5.05
N VAL A 100 6.51 8.24 -5.51
CA VAL A 100 6.07 8.58 -6.88
C VAL A 100 6.05 10.10 -7.09
N LYS A 101 5.50 10.86 -6.14
CA LYS A 101 5.48 12.32 -6.19
C LYS A 101 6.90 12.91 -6.30
N SER A 102 7.84 12.37 -5.52
CA SER A 102 9.24 12.82 -5.56
C SER A 102 9.91 12.52 -6.92
N GLN A 103 9.63 11.34 -7.50
CA GLN A 103 10.20 10.93 -8.78
C GLN A 103 9.75 11.82 -9.94
N ILE A 104 8.55 12.37 -9.87
CA ILE A 104 7.99 13.25 -10.91
C ILE A 104 8.17 14.74 -10.59
N GLY A 105 8.77 15.08 -9.45
CA GLY A 105 8.83 16.47 -8.99
C GLY A 105 7.43 17.09 -8.81
N PHE A 106 6.50 16.32 -8.21
CA PHE A 106 5.07 16.65 -8.14
C PHE A 106 4.83 18.07 -7.62
N ASP A 107 5.42 18.42 -6.49
CA ASP A 107 5.18 19.72 -5.85
C ASP A 107 5.64 20.89 -6.74
N ASP A 108 6.78 20.75 -7.40
CA ASP A 108 7.29 21.79 -8.29
C ASP A 108 6.51 21.84 -9.62
N ALA A 109 6.05 20.70 -10.11
CA ALA A 109 5.17 20.62 -11.27
C ALA A 109 3.82 21.31 -10.97
N ILE A 110 3.24 21.05 -9.79
CA ILE A 110 1.98 21.69 -9.37
C ILE A 110 2.16 23.19 -9.12
N LYS A 111 3.29 23.65 -8.55
CA LYS A 111 3.58 25.09 -8.40
C LYS A 111 3.62 25.79 -9.77
N ARG A 112 4.27 25.17 -10.77
CA ARG A 112 4.30 25.69 -12.15
C ARG A 112 2.90 25.73 -12.76
N ALA A 113 2.15 24.63 -12.69
CA ALA A 113 0.79 24.55 -13.20
C ALA A 113 -0.14 25.61 -12.56
N ASN A 114 0.00 25.86 -11.26
CA ASN A 114 -0.73 26.92 -10.56
C ASN A 114 -0.36 28.32 -11.07
N ALA A 115 0.92 28.58 -11.32
CA ALA A 115 1.38 29.85 -11.84
C ALA A 115 0.91 30.09 -13.28
N GLU A 116 0.86 29.05 -14.09
CA GLU A 116 0.42 29.05 -15.48
C GLU A 116 -1.10 28.88 -15.63
N LYS A 117 -1.81 28.58 -14.52
CA LYS A 117 -3.25 28.26 -14.48
C LYS A 117 -3.65 27.07 -15.37
N GLU A 118 -2.74 26.11 -15.51
CA GLU A 118 -3.01 24.89 -16.25
C GLU A 118 -3.88 23.93 -15.44
N ASN A 119 -5.03 23.55 -15.98
CA ASN A 119 -5.90 22.50 -15.42
C ASN A 119 -5.92 21.22 -16.29
N HIS A 120 -5.30 21.26 -17.46
CA HIS A 120 -5.14 20.11 -18.34
C HIS A 120 -3.75 20.16 -19.00
N ALA A 121 -2.97 19.09 -18.81
CA ALA A 121 -1.61 19.02 -19.35
C ALA A 121 -1.36 17.67 -20.04
N THR A 122 -0.65 17.73 -21.18
CA THR A 122 -0.20 16.56 -21.94
C THR A 122 1.30 16.62 -22.15
N GLY A 123 1.97 15.47 -22.21
CA GLY A 123 3.42 15.38 -22.40
C GLY A 123 4.10 14.50 -21.36
N ASN A 124 5.37 14.17 -21.58
CA ASN A 124 6.08 13.22 -20.73
C ASN A 124 6.10 13.57 -19.23
N LEU A 125 6.06 14.85 -18.91
CA LEU A 125 6.07 15.43 -17.56
C LEU A 125 4.83 16.31 -17.32
N GLY A 126 3.66 15.91 -17.83
CA GLY A 126 2.43 16.69 -17.74
C GLY A 126 2.05 17.00 -16.27
N ALA A 127 1.79 18.27 -15.97
CA ALA A 127 1.31 18.69 -14.65
C ALA A 127 0.08 19.59 -14.80
N ALA A 128 -0.97 19.30 -14.03
CA ALA A 128 -2.20 20.07 -14.03
C ALA A 128 -2.65 20.38 -12.60
N SER A 129 -3.20 21.59 -12.40
CA SER A 129 -3.72 22.00 -11.10
C SER A 129 -5.02 22.79 -11.26
N ALA A 130 -5.99 22.52 -10.42
CA ALA A 130 -7.22 23.24 -10.36
C ALA A 130 -7.56 23.60 -8.91
N THR A 131 -7.97 24.86 -8.69
CA THR A 131 -8.44 25.36 -7.39
C THR A 131 -9.85 25.91 -7.52
N GLY A 132 -10.67 25.72 -6.53
CA GLY A 132 -12.06 26.14 -6.50
C GLY A 132 -13.01 24.97 -6.22
N ASP A 133 -14.25 25.26 -5.86
CA ASP A 133 -15.20 24.26 -5.34
C ASP A 133 -15.50 23.10 -6.33
N LEU A 134 -15.36 23.31 -7.61
CA LEU A 134 -15.55 22.33 -8.68
C LEU A 134 -14.28 22.14 -9.53
N GLY A 135 -13.12 22.33 -8.93
CA GLY A 135 -11.84 22.25 -9.64
C GLY A 135 -11.58 20.87 -10.25
N ALA A 136 -11.24 20.82 -11.54
CA ALA A 136 -10.85 19.58 -12.23
C ALA A 136 -9.47 19.72 -12.84
N ALA A 137 -8.55 18.82 -12.51
CA ALA A 137 -7.21 18.76 -13.04
C ALA A 137 -6.94 17.41 -13.72
N SER A 138 -6.40 17.44 -14.94
CA SER A 138 -6.05 16.23 -15.70
C SER A 138 -4.63 16.31 -16.27
N ALA A 139 -3.81 15.34 -15.97
CA ALA A 139 -2.45 15.23 -16.50
C ALA A 139 -2.25 13.88 -17.19
N THR A 140 -1.75 13.93 -18.43
CA THR A 140 -1.48 12.73 -19.23
C THR A 140 -0.02 12.72 -19.70
N GLY A 141 0.67 11.62 -19.50
CA GLY A 141 2.07 11.49 -19.93
C GLY A 141 2.81 10.43 -19.13
N TYR A 142 4.06 10.17 -19.45
CA TYR A 142 4.85 9.14 -18.77
C TYR A 142 4.93 9.36 -17.24
N MET A 143 5.03 10.61 -16.79
CA MET A 143 5.00 11.06 -15.41
C MET A 143 3.93 12.17 -15.26
N GLY A 144 2.67 11.79 -15.19
CA GLY A 144 1.57 12.74 -15.03
C GLY A 144 1.37 13.14 -13.56
N ALA A 145 1.20 14.44 -13.29
CA ALA A 145 0.87 14.96 -11.96
C ALA A 145 -0.41 15.81 -12.00
N ALA A 146 -1.43 15.45 -11.22
CA ALA A 146 -2.68 16.21 -11.14
C ALA A 146 -3.05 16.56 -9.70
N SER A 147 -3.42 17.81 -9.46
CA SER A 147 -3.89 18.27 -8.15
C SER A 147 -5.17 19.06 -8.26
N ALA A 148 -6.18 18.72 -7.48
CA ALA A 148 -7.42 19.47 -7.36
C ALA A 148 -7.68 19.84 -5.90
N THR A 149 -7.97 21.12 -5.66
CA THR A 149 -8.28 21.64 -4.32
C THR A 149 -9.63 22.35 -4.34
N GLY A 150 -10.53 21.93 -3.49
CA GLY A 150 -11.88 22.47 -3.40
C GLY A 150 -12.88 21.39 -3.04
N ASN A 151 -14.09 21.77 -2.61
CA ASN A 151 -15.06 20.81 -2.03
C ASN A 151 -15.42 19.63 -2.94
N LEU A 152 -15.47 19.81 -4.23
CA LEU A 152 -15.78 18.81 -5.25
C LEU A 152 -14.60 18.63 -6.23
N GLY A 153 -13.36 18.76 -5.76
CA GLY A 153 -12.18 18.68 -6.59
C GLY A 153 -11.96 17.29 -7.20
N ALA A 154 -11.64 17.24 -8.49
CA ALA A 154 -11.31 16.00 -9.20
C ALA A 154 -9.90 16.08 -9.81
N ALA A 155 -9.03 15.14 -9.48
CA ALA A 155 -7.68 15.01 -10.03
C ALA A 155 -7.50 13.68 -10.76
N SER A 156 -7.05 13.72 -12.00
CA SER A 156 -6.77 12.53 -12.81
C SER A 156 -5.34 12.56 -13.38
N ALA A 157 -4.56 11.55 -13.10
CA ALA A 157 -3.23 11.40 -13.67
C ALA A 157 -3.10 10.06 -14.41
N THR A 158 -2.71 10.11 -15.67
CA THR A 158 -2.55 8.91 -16.51
C THR A 158 -1.13 8.84 -17.06
N GLY A 159 -0.49 7.69 -16.86
CA GLY A 159 0.90 7.48 -17.32
C GLY A 159 1.59 6.38 -16.52
N TYR A 160 2.77 5.98 -16.93
CA TYR A 160 3.52 4.93 -16.23
C TYR A 160 3.70 5.22 -14.73
N ARG A 161 3.96 6.49 -14.38
CA ARG A 161 4.05 7.00 -13.00
C ARG A 161 3.05 8.16 -12.83
N GLY A 162 1.78 7.83 -12.73
CA GLY A 162 0.73 8.83 -12.49
C GLY A 162 0.60 9.17 -11.00
N ALA A 163 0.53 10.46 -10.66
CA ALA A 163 0.21 10.89 -9.31
C ALA A 163 -0.98 11.86 -9.29
N ALA A 164 -2.04 11.52 -8.55
CA ALA A 164 -3.24 12.33 -8.41
C ALA A 164 -3.50 12.68 -6.95
N SER A 165 -3.82 13.95 -6.68
CA SER A 165 -4.17 14.41 -5.34
C SER A 165 -5.43 15.27 -5.38
N ALA A 166 -6.44 14.92 -4.60
CA ALA A 166 -7.64 15.70 -4.43
C ALA A 166 -7.86 16.06 -2.96
N THR A 167 -8.07 17.35 -2.68
CA THR A 167 -8.30 17.84 -1.32
C THR A 167 -9.62 18.61 -1.27
N GLY A 168 -10.51 18.20 -0.41
CA GLY A 168 -11.85 18.79 -0.24
C GLY A 168 -12.88 17.74 0.16
N ASP A 169 -14.04 18.16 0.64
CA ASP A 169 -15.02 17.27 1.28
C ASP A 169 -15.49 16.09 0.40
N LEU A 170 -15.56 16.28 -0.90
CA LEU A 170 -15.96 15.29 -1.89
C LEU A 170 -14.86 15.11 -2.96
N GLY A 171 -13.61 15.21 -2.58
CA GLY A 171 -12.47 15.10 -3.49
C GLY A 171 -12.32 13.72 -4.10
N ALA A 172 -12.04 13.65 -5.41
CA ALA A 172 -11.77 12.41 -6.13
C ALA A 172 -10.38 12.44 -6.79
N ALA A 173 -9.54 11.46 -6.49
CA ALA A 173 -8.22 11.30 -7.08
C ALA A 173 -8.13 9.96 -7.83
N SER A 174 -7.73 10.00 -9.10
CA SER A 174 -7.51 8.81 -9.92
C SER A 174 -6.12 8.81 -10.54
N ALA A 175 -5.37 7.76 -10.33
CA ALA A 175 -4.06 7.57 -10.94
C ALA A 175 -4.03 6.24 -11.71
N THR A 176 -3.71 6.29 -12.99
CA THR A 176 -3.65 5.11 -13.86
C THR A 176 -2.25 4.92 -14.42
N GLY A 177 -1.68 3.75 -14.23
CA GLY A 177 -0.32 3.41 -14.68
C GLY A 177 0.35 2.44 -13.72
N ASN A 178 1.40 1.76 -14.15
CA ASN A 178 2.03 0.71 -13.33
C ASN A 178 2.42 1.16 -11.93
N LEU A 179 2.81 2.39 -11.76
CA LEU A 179 3.20 3.02 -10.49
C LEU A 179 2.21 4.14 -10.13
N GLY A 180 0.91 3.89 -10.26
CA GLY A 180 -0.12 4.87 -9.97
C GLY A 180 -0.19 5.22 -8.47
N ALA A 181 -0.26 6.51 -8.13
CA ALA A 181 -0.43 6.97 -6.76
C ALA A 181 -1.61 7.95 -6.66
N ALA A 182 -2.64 7.61 -5.89
CA ALA A 182 -3.83 8.42 -5.70
C ALA A 182 -4.03 8.78 -4.23
N SER A 183 -4.27 10.06 -3.94
CA SER A 183 -4.56 10.52 -2.59
C SER A 183 -5.79 11.43 -2.58
N ALA A 184 -6.79 11.10 -1.77
CA ALA A 184 -7.95 11.93 -1.54
C ALA A 184 -8.08 12.27 -0.06
N THR A 185 -8.21 13.56 0.25
CA THR A 185 -8.34 14.04 1.63
C THR A 185 -9.63 14.87 1.76
N GLY A 186 -10.49 14.49 2.67
CA GLY A 186 -11.76 15.15 2.92
C GLY A 186 -12.82 14.17 3.41
N ASN A 187 -13.94 14.67 3.91
CA ASN A 187 -14.96 13.85 4.59
C ASN A 187 -15.47 12.66 3.77
N ARG A 188 -15.54 12.78 2.46
CA ARG A 188 -15.97 11.73 1.53
C ARG A 188 -14.99 11.58 0.35
N GLY A 189 -13.71 11.66 0.63
CA GLY A 189 -12.67 11.51 -0.38
C GLY A 189 -12.64 10.12 -1.01
N ALA A 190 -12.44 10.07 -2.32
CA ALA A 190 -12.26 8.82 -3.06
C ALA A 190 -10.92 8.79 -3.79
N ALA A 191 -10.10 7.77 -3.53
CA ALA A 191 -8.82 7.56 -4.18
C ALA A 191 -8.82 6.23 -4.95
N SER A 192 -8.44 6.26 -6.22
CA SER A 192 -8.31 5.08 -7.05
C SER A 192 -6.94 5.03 -7.73
N ALA A 193 -6.22 3.95 -7.54
CA ALA A 193 -4.96 3.69 -8.23
C ALA A 193 -5.06 2.38 -9.02
N THR A 194 -4.78 2.44 -10.31
CA THR A 194 -4.85 1.27 -11.20
C THR A 194 -3.48 1.01 -11.83
N GLY A 195 -2.97 -0.20 -11.67
CA GLY A 195 -1.66 -0.63 -12.16
C GLY A 195 -0.96 -1.55 -11.16
N ASP A 196 0.06 -2.28 -11.59
CA ASP A 196 0.64 -3.38 -10.82
C ASP A 196 1.15 -3.00 -9.42
N LEU A 197 1.66 -1.82 -9.25
CA LEU A 197 2.17 -1.28 -7.98
C LEU A 197 1.34 -0.05 -7.55
N GLY A 198 0.04 -0.09 -7.76
CA GLY A 198 -0.87 1.01 -7.45
C GLY A 198 -1.00 1.26 -5.95
N ALA A 199 -0.97 2.53 -5.53
CA ALA A 199 -1.18 2.95 -4.16
C ALA A 199 -2.33 3.96 -4.05
N ALA A 200 -3.37 3.65 -3.27
CA ALA A 200 -4.51 4.51 -3.04
C ALA A 200 -4.68 4.84 -1.55
N SER A 201 -4.79 6.12 -1.23
CA SER A 201 -5.05 6.57 0.14
C SER A 201 -6.24 7.53 0.19
N ALA A 202 -7.22 7.22 1.01
CA ALA A 202 -8.35 8.11 1.30
C ALA A 202 -8.38 8.44 2.79
N THR A 203 -8.39 9.74 3.12
CA THR A 203 -8.40 10.20 4.51
C THR A 203 -9.64 11.05 4.74
N GLY A 204 -10.45 10.70 5.72
CA GLY A 204 -11.65 11.42 6.08
C GLY A 204 -12.77 10.52 6.59
N TYR A 205 -13.85 11.10 7.06
CA TYR A 205 -14.93 10.38 7.76
C TYR A 205 -15.50 9.18 6.97
N ARG A 206 -15.68 9.30 5.64
CA ARG A 206 -16.15 8.24 4.73
C ARG A 206 -15.23 8.09 3.52
N GLY A 207 -13.94 8.07 3.76
CA GLY A 207 -12.95 7.90 2.70
C GLY A 207 -13.02 6.52 2.05
N ALA A 208 -12.90 6.46 0.73
CA ALA A 208 -12.82 5.22 -0.03
C ALA A 208 -11.50 5.14 -0.80
N ALA A 209 -10.72 4.10 -0.58
CA ALA A 209 -9.47 3.83 -1.29
C ALA A 209 -9.57 2.51 -2.07
N SER A 210 -9.23 2.55 -3.36
CA SER A 210 -9.20 1.35 -4.21
C SER A 210 -7.87 1.26 -4.95
N ALA A 211 -7.18 0.14 -4.80
CA ALA A 211 -5.99 -0.18 -5.56
C ALA A 211 -6.22 -1.46 -6.37
N THR A 212 -6.05 -1.38 -7.68
CA THR A 212 -6.28 -2.51 -8.59
C THR A 212 -5.00 -2.83 -9.35
N GLY A 213 -4.60 -4.07 -9.34
CA GLY A 213 -3.37 -4.59 -9.95
C GLY A 213 -2.59 -5.45 -8.97
N ASN A 214 -1.69 -6.27 -9.48
CA ASN A 214 -0.83 -7.10 -8.63
C ASN A 214 -0.06 -6.20 -7.66
N ARG A 215 0.00 -6.55 -6.39
CA ARG A 215 0.69 -5.75 -5.36
C ARG A 215 0.07 -4.36 -5.12
N GLY A 216 -1.21 -4.19 -5.42
CA GLY A 216 -1.94 -2.96 -5.11
C GLY A 216 -2.10 -2.76 -3.60
N ALA A 217 -1.94 -1.53 -3.13
CA ALA A 217 -2.11 -1.22 -1.72
C ALA A 217 -3.14 -0.10 -1.51
N ALA A 218 -4.17 -0.36 -0.71
CA ALA A 218 -5.23 0.58 -0.40
C ALA A 218 -5.29 0.88 1.09
N SER A 219 -5.39 2.17 1.44
CA SER A 219 -5.54 2.61 2.83
C SER A 219 -6.68 3.62 2.97
N ALA A 220 -7.65 3.32 3.81
CA ALA A 220 -8.70 4.26 4.18
C ALA A 220 -8.59 4.60 5.66
N THR A 221 -8.44 5.89 5.98
CA THR A 221 -8.28 6.36 7.36
C THR A 221 -9.44 7.26 7.72
N GLY A 222 -10.15 6.92 8.77
CA GLY A 222 -11.31 7.64 9.29
C GLY A 222 -12.51 6.73 9.52
N ASN A 223 -13.47 7.20 10.29
CA ASN A 223 -14.67 6.42 10.58
C ASN A 223 -15.45 6.14 9.28
N LEU A 224 -16.00 4.94 9.15
CA LEU A 224 -16.70 4.48 7.95
C LEU A 224 -15.82 4.46 6.68
N GLY A 225 -14.51 4.40 6.82
CA GLY A 225 -13.57 4.29 5.70
C GLY A 225 -13.62 2.90 5.05
N ALA A 226 -13.47 2.85 3.72
CA ALA A 226 -13.42 1.61 2.97
C ALA A 226 -12.12 1.50 2.16
N ALA A 227 -11.38 0.40 2.34
CA ALA A 227 -10.19 0.10 1.58
C ALA A 227 -10.37 -1.20 0.77
N SER A 228 -10.08 -1.17 -0.51
CA SER A 228 -10.14 -2.35 -1.38
C SER A 228 -8.84 -2.51 -2.16
N ALA A 229 -8.23 -3.67 -2.06
CA ALA A 229 -7.09 -4.06 -2.87
C ALA A 229 -7.46 -5.30 -3.70
N THR A 230 -7.34 -5.19 -5.02
CA THR A 230 -7.69 -6.27 -5.95
C THR A 230 -6.46 -6.65 -6.78
N GLY A 231 -6.13 -7.92 -6.80
CA GLY A 231 -4.94 -8.49 -7.45
C GLY A 231 -4.05 -9.21 -6.46
N ASP A 232 -3.16 -10.06 -6.97
CA ASP A 232 -2.30 -10.88 -6.13
C ASP A 232 -1.37 -10.01 -5.27
N LEU A 233 -1.11 -10.47 -4.06
CA LEU A 233 -0.33 -9.74 -3.06
C LEU A 233 -0.94 -8.37 -2.68
N GLY A 234 -2.23 -8.16 -2.93
CA GLY A 234 -2.93 -6.92 -2.60
C GLY A 234 -3.06 -6.73 -1.08
N ALA A 235 -2.89 -5.49 -0.62
CA ALA A 235 -3.00 -5.14 0.79
C ALA A 235 -4.05 -4.05 1.01
N ALA A 236 -5.06 -4.32 1.83
CA ALA A 236 -6.10 -3.37 2.21
C ALA A 236 -6.07 -3.07 3.70
N SER A 237 -6.09 -1.80 4.07
CA SER A 237 -6.13 -1.38 5.47
C SER A 237 -7.20 -0.30 5.69
N ALA A 238 -8.13 -0.56 6.58
CA ALA A 238 -9.13 0.40 7.04
C ALA A 238 -8.88 0.73 8.52
N THR A 239 -8.57 2.00 8.81
CA THR A 239 -8.29 2.47 10.16
C THR A 239 -9.39 3.44 10.60
N GLY A 240 -10.06 3.13 11.67
CA GLY A 240 -11.16 3.91 12.23
C GLY A 240 -12.41 3.08 12.46
N ASN A 241 -13.33 3.61 13.23
CA ASN A 241 -14.54 2.89 13.61
C ASN A 241 -15.42 2.58 12.41
N LEU A 242 -16.01 1.39 12.39
CA LEU A 242 -16.87 0.90 11.31
C LEU A 242 -16.17 0.87 9.93
N GLY A 243 -14.85 0.80 9.92
CA GLY A 243 -14.04 0.69 8.69
C GLY A 243 -14.16 -0.69 8.05
N ALA A 244 -14.08 -0.75 6.72
CA ALA A 244 -14.08 -1.99 5.97
C ALA A 244 -12.83 -2.13 5.11
N ALA A 245 -12.12 -3.26 5.25
CA ALA A 245 -10.99 -3.62 4.43
C ALA A 245 -11.29 -4.88 3.62
N SER A 246 -11.02 -4.87 2.33
CA SER A 246 -11.19 -6.03 1.46
C SER A 246 -9.95 -6.27 0.61
N ALA A 247 -9.38 -7.45 0.71
CA ALA A 247 -8.31 -7.91 -0.15
C ALA A 247 -8.77 -9.13 -0.96
N THR A 248 -8.76 -9.00 -2.29
CA THR A 248 -9.16 -10.07 -3.21
C THR A 248 -8.03 -10.35 -4.19
N GLY A 249 -7.69 -11.59 -4.39
CA GLY A 249 -6.51 -12.05 -5.11
C GLY A 249 -5.62 -12.89 -4.20
N ASP A 250 -4.75 -13.70 -4.77
CA ASP A 250 -3.95 -14.64 -4.00
C ASP A 250 -2.93 -13.92 -3.10
N LEU A 251 -2.69 -14.48 -1.93
CA LEU A 251 -1.78 -13.93 -0.91
C LEU A 251 -2.17 -12.51 -0.41
N GLY A 252 -3.42 -12.11 -0.59
CA GLY A 252 -3.92 -10.82 -0.16
C GLY A 252 -4.06 -10.68 1.37
N ALA A 253 -3.95 -9.47 1.88
CA ALA A 253 -4.10 -9.16 3.29
C ALA A 253 -5.10 -8.04 3.55
N ALA A 254 -6.09 -8.28 4.41
CA ALA A 254 -7.06 -7.29 4.84
C ALA A 254 -6.94 -7.00 6.33
N SER A 255 -6.84 -5.73 6.71
CA SER A 255 -6.75 -5.31 8.11
C SER A 255 -7.79 -4.23 8.44
N ALA A 256 -8.56 -4.44 9.49
CA ALA A 256 -9.48 -3.46 10.04
C ALA A 256 -9.10 -3.14 11.49
N THR A 257 -8.66 -1.90 11.73
CA THR A 257 -8.27 -1.43 13.06
C THR A 257 -9.18 -0.29 13.50
N GLY A 258 -9.88 -0.47 14.59
CA GLY A 258 -10.90 0.44 15.11
C GLY A 258 -12.09 -0.36 15.62
N LYS A 259 -13.08 0.31 16.19
CA LYS A 259 -14.25 -0.39 16.76
C LYS A 259 -15.20 -0.86 15.65
N ALA A 260 -15.64 -2.13 15.73
CA ALA A 260 -16.64 -2.72 14.84
C ALA A 260 -16.29 -2.61 13.33
N GLY A 261 -15.00 -2.67 13.00
CA GLY A 261 -14.53 -2.76 11.62
C GLY A 261 -14.69 -4.18 11.05
N VAL A 262 -14.58 -4.30 9.73
CA VAL A 262 -14.64 -5.60 9.03
C VAL A 262 -13.43 -5.77 8.13
N ALA A 263 -12.74 -6.89 8.23
CA ALA A 263 -11.68 -7.29 7.31
C ALA A 263 -12.09 -8.55 6.53
N LEU A 264 -12.13 -8.46 5.20
CA LEU A 264 -12.44 -9.55 4.29
C LEU A 264 -11.21 -9.93 3.46
N ALA A 265 -10.83 -11.19 3.51
CA ALA A 265 -9.75 -11.75 2.71
C ALA A 265 -10.28 -12.93 1.88
N ALA A 266 -10.22 -12.81 0.53
CA ALA A 266 -10.92 -13.72 -0.38
C ALA A 266 -10.05 -14.13 -1.60
N GLY A 267 -9.00 -14.88 -1.40
CA GLY A 267 -8.15 -15.48 -2.41
C GLY A 267 -7.47 -16.72 -1.86
N LEU A 268 -6.52 -17.27 -2.60
CA LEU A 268 -5.71 -18.38 -2.12
C LEU A 268 -4.73 -17.85 -1.06
N GLU A 269 -4.64 -18.53 0.09
CA GLU A 269 -3.74 -18.17 1.18
C GLU A 269 -3.85 -16.71 1.68
N CYS A 270 -5.04 -16.13 1.52
CA CYS A 270 -5.34 -14.79 2.04
C CYS A 270 -5.52 -14.78 3.54
N LYS A 271 -5.31 -13.61 4.16
CA LYS A 271 -5.55 -13.44 5.58
C LYS A 271 -6.24 -12.15 5.97
N ALA A 272 -6.90 -12.23 7.12
CA ALA A 272 -7.55 -11.09 7.74
C ALA A 272 -7.06 -10.85 9.17
N MET A 273 -7.04 -9.59 9.59
CA MET A 273 -6.73 -9.15 10.94
C MET A 273 -7.72 -8.08 11.37
N GLY A 274 -8.08 -8.10 12.65
CA GLY A 274 -8.95 -7.08 13.24
C GLY A 274 -8.53 -6.69 14.65
N ALA A 275 -8.86 -5.46 15.05
CA ALA A 275 -8.82 -5.06 16.44
C ALA A 275 -9.97 -5.71 17.24
N LEU A 276 -9.91 -5.66 18.57
CA LEU A 276 -10.96 -6.20 19.44
C LEU A 276 -12.34 -5.63 19.07
N GLY A 277 -13.32 -6.51 18.90
CA GLY A 277 -14.69 -6.17 18.49
C GLY A 277 -14.87 -5.96 16.98
N CYS A 278 -13.83 -6.13 16.16
CA CYS A 278 -13.95 -6.21 14.70
C CYS A 278 -14.43 -7.59 14.25
N ALA A 279 -14.90 -7.67 13.00
CA ALA A 279 -15.15 -8.95 12.34
C ALA A 279 -14.03 -9.24 11.33
N ILE A 280 -13.60 -10.50 11.29
CA ILE A 280 -12.75 -11.02 10.22
C ILE A 280 -13.52 -12.04 9.39
N CYS A 281 -13.33 -12.05 8.08
CA CYS A 281 -13.91 -13.01 7.16
C CYS A 281 -12.81 -13.54 6.24
N CYS A 282 -12.64 -14.87 6.22
CA CYS A 282 -11.66 -15.53 5.37
C CYS A 282 -12.32 -16.61 4.51
N VAL A 283 -11.77 -16.79 3.32
CA VAL A 283 -12.15 -17.83 2.36
C VAL A 283 -11.02 -18.85 2.31
N GLU A 284 -11.39 -20.12 2.41
CA GLU A 284 -10.48 -21.23 2.17
C GLU A 284 -10.70 -21.76 0.75
N ARG A 285 -9.60 -21.94 0.04
CA ARG A 285 -9.61 -22.52 -1.29
C ARG A 285 -8.92 -23.88 -1.28
N GLY A 286 -9.51 -24.81 -2.04
CA GLY A 286 -8.97 -26.16 -2.24
C GLY A 286 -7.85 -26.18 -3.27
N GLU A 287 -7.38 -27.39 -3.59
CA GLU A 287 -6.36 -27.60 -4.59
C GLU A 287 -6.82 -27.24 -6.01
N TRP A 288 -5.88 -26.95 -6.87
CA TRP A 288 -6.14 -26.68 -8.28
C TRP A 288 -6.83 -27.87 -8.98
N ASN A 289 -8.03 -27.66 -9.51
CA ASN A 289 -8.83 -28.70 -10.13
C ASN A 289 -8.71 -28.75 -11.67
N GLY A 290 -7.68 -28.11 -12.23
CA GLY A 290 -7.48 -27.97 -13.68
C GLY A 290 -8.14 -26.72 -14.28
N LYS A 291 -8.98 -26.00 -13.53
CA LYS A 291 -9.67 -24.79 -13.97
C LYS A 291 -9.64 -23.65 -12.97
N THR A 292 -9.69 -23.94 -11.69
CA THR A 292 -9.71 -22.96 -10.61
C THR A 292 -9.29 -23.59 -9.29
N TYR A 293 -8.97 -22.76 -8.29
CA TYR A 293 -8.92 -23.14 -6.88
C TYR A 293 -10.34 -22.99 -6.29
N PRO A 294 -11.10 -24.08 -6.12
CA PRO A 294 -12.48 -23.99 -5.66
C PRO A 294 -12.58 -23.45 -4.25
N ILE A 295 -13.66 -22.75 -3.93
CA ILE A 295 -13.97 -22.37 -2.55
C ILE A 295 -14.44 -23.62 -1.82
N VAL A 296 -13.77 -23.98 -0.72
CA VAL A 296 -14.12 -25.12 0.13
C VAL A 296 -14.74 -24.70 1.46
N ALA A 297 -14.41 -23.51 1.94
CA ALA A 297 -15.03 -22.95 3.13
C ALA A 297 -15.01 -21.42 3.11
N VAL A 298 -16.00 -20.82 3.77
CA VAL A 298 -16.06 -19.39 4.09
C VAL A 298 -16.46 -19.27 5.55
N LYS A 299 -15.72 -18.47 6.29
CA LYS A 299 -16.01 -18.27 7.73
C LYS A 299 -15.77 -16.84 8.14
N ALA A 300 -16.67 -16.33 8.98
CA ALA A 300 -16.51 -15.06 9.66
C ALA A 300 -16.50 -15.28 11.17
N ALA A 301 -15.77 -14.44 11.88
CA ALA A 301 -15.73 -14.44 13.34
C ALA A 301 -15.55 -13.02 13.87
N ILE A 302 -16.02 -12.79 15.08
CA ILE A 302 -15.71 -11.56 15.83
C ILE A 302 -14.38 -11.78 16.56
N VAL A 303 -13.56 -10.77 16.55
CA VAL A 303 -12.33 -10.70 17.33
C VAL A 303 -12.72 -10.47 18.80
N ASP A 304 -12.78 -11.54 19.57
CA ASP A 304 -13.26 -11.58 20.96
C ASP A 304 -12.13 -11.46 22.00
N GLY A 305 -10.88 -11.58 21.55
CA GLY A 305 -9.69 -11.56 22.40
C GLY A 305 -9.33 -12.91 23.03
N GLU A 306 -10.20 -13.91 22.90
CA GLU A 306 -10.03 -15.27 23.45
C GLU A 306 -9.82 -16.30 22.34
N ASN A 307 -10.84 -16.55 21.52
CA ASN A 307 -10.79 -17.50 20.40
C ASN A 307 -10.13 -16.87 19.17
N ILE A 308 -10.38 -15.59 18.94
CA ILE A 308 -9.76 -14.77 17.91
C ILE A 308 -9.08 -13.58 18.59
N ARG A 309 -7.77 -13.61 18.65
CA ARG A 309 -6.97 -12.57 19.31
C ARG A 309 -6.96 -11.28 18.46
N ALA A 310 -6.97 -10.15 19.15
CA ALA A 310 -6.83 -8.84 18.50
C ALA A 310 -5.45 -8.69 17.86
N ASP A 311 -5.42 -7.91 16.77
CA ASP A 311 -4.20 -7.54 16.05
C ASP A 311 -3.34 -8.74 15.63
N THR A 312 -4.01 -9.88 15.41
CA THR A 312 -3.42 -11.16 15.00
C THR A 312 -3.97 -11.55 13.62
N TRP A 313 -3.11 -12.02 12.75
CA TRP A 313 -3.50 -12.46 11.42
C TRP A 313 -4.07 -13.88 11.45
N TYR A 314 -5.15 -14.09 10.70
CA TYR A 314 -5.82 -15.38 10.58
C TYR A 314 -6.03 -15.76 9.12
N GLN A 315 -5.77 -17.02 8.82
CA GLN A 315 -6.22 -17.70 7.60
C GLN A 315 -7.30 -18.71 7.95
N LEU A 316 -8.09 -19.11 6.96
CA LEU A 316 -9.01 -20.23 7.10
C LEU A 316 -8.34 -21.49 6.54
N LYS A 317 -8.16 -22.52 7.41
CA LYS A 317 -7.57 -23.82 7.04
C LYS A 317 -8.40 -24.94 7.68
N ASN A 318 -8.84 -25.89 6.85
CA ASN A 318 -9.72 -26.99 7.29
C ASN A 318 -10.97 -26.49 8.03
N GLY A 319 -11.59 -25.40 7.53
CA GLY A 319 -12.76 -24.75 8.10
C GLY A 319 -12.53 -24.09 9.48
N LYS A 320 -11.30 -23.89 9.89
CA LYS A 320 -10.93 -23.26 11.17
C LYS A 320 -10.02 -22.06 10.95
N PHE A 321 -10.21 -21.03 11.76
CA PHE A 321 -9.25 -19.95 11.83
C PHE A 321 -7.95 -20.44 12.44
N VAL A 322 -6.86 -20.22 11.73
CA VAL A 322 -5.50 -20.56 12.15
C VAL A 322 -4.70 -19.26 12.18
N GLU A 323 -4.05 -19.01 13.30
CA GLU A 323 -3.10 -17.91 13.41
C GLU A 323 -1.95 -18.13 12.43
N VAL A 324 -1.61 -17.08 11.71
CA VAL A 324 -0.50 -17.08 10.78
C VAL A 324 0.42 -15.92 11.09
N GLU A 325 1.66 -16.15 10.83
CA GLU A 325 2.70 -15.16 11.11
C GLU A 325 2.77 -14.04 10.07
#